data_065b7223e1cfc87baa43c0f2c33a9365
#
_entry.id   065b7223e1cfc87baa43c0f2c33a9365
#
_cell.length_a   1.000
_cell.length_b   1.000
_cell.length_c   1.000
_cell.angle_alpha   90.00
_cell.angle_beta   90.00
_cell.angle_gamma   90.00
#
_symmetry.space_group_name_H-M   'P 1'
#
loop_
_entity.id
_entity.type
_entity.pdbx_description
1 polymer ?
#
loop_
_entity_poly.entity_id
_entity_poly.type
_entity_poly.pdbx_seq_one_letter_code
_entity_poly.pdbx_strand_id
1 'polypeptide(L)'
;MTKPPQALHGITRGLHHVAIAVQSLAAARAIYETALGMQALPIEFVPSQKVNVLVLFSDAQRIELVEPAAPDSPVTNFLAKRGPGIHHLAWRVEDCAKAIAALKKAGLKLIDDAPKPGSHGTKVAFVHPKSTGGVLMELVEDPHA
;
A
#
# COMPACT_ATOMS: atom_id res chain seq x y z
N MET A 1 7.12 22.00 -17.80
CA MET A 1 6.49 21.00 -16.91
C MET A 1 4.98 21.18 -16.96
N THR A 2 4.27 20.11 -17.18
CA THR A 2 2.82 20.13 -17.27
C THR A 2 2.20 20.10 -15.87
N LYS A 3 1.30 21.05 -15.59
CA LYS A 3 0.51 21.01 -14.36
C LYS A 3 -0.55 19.92 -14.47
N PRO A 4 -0.83 19.20 -13.38
CA PRO A 4 -1.98 18.30 -13.38
C PRO A 4 -3.27 19.08 -13.64
N PRO A 5 -4.24 18.50 -14.34
CA PRO A 5 -5.53 19.13 -14.50
C PRO A 5 -6.20 19.40 -13.15
N GLN A 6 -6.84 20.55 -13.04
CA GLN A 6 -7.66 20.83 -11.85
C GLN A 6 -9.02 20.13 -11.97
N ALA A 7 -9.64 19.94 -10.83
CA ALA A 7 -11.01 19.42 -10.72
C ALA A 7 -11.22 18.03 -11.32
N LEU A 8 -10.23 17.18 -11.24
CA LEU A 8 -10.47 15.76 -11.46
C LEU A 8 -11.30 15.23 -10.31
N HIS A 9 -12.56 14.93 -10.58
CA HIS A 9 -13.48 14.33 -9.62
C HIS A 9 -13.32 12.81 -9.59
N GLY A 10 -12.07 12.35 -9.59
CA GLY A 10 -11.76 10.95 -9.51
C GLY A 10 -11.93 10.42 -8.09
N ILE A 11 -11.91 9.10 -7.97
CA ILE A 11 -11.96 8.41 -6.68
C ILE A 11 -10.67 8.65 -5.89
N THR A 12 -9.53 8.69 -6.59
CA THR A 12 -8.22 8.82 -5.95
C THR A 12 -7.85 10.27 -5.70
N ARG A 13 -7.09 10.46 -4.62
CA ARG A 13 -6.56 11.76 -4.19
C ARG A 13 -5.04 11.75 -4.11
N GLY A 14 -4.40 11.16 -5.11
CA GLY A 14 -2.95 11.02 -5.20
C GLY A 14 -2.43 9.69 -4.71
N LEU A 15 -1.16 9.44 -4.99
CA LEU A 15 -0.47 8.24 -4.54
C LEU A 15 -0.17 8.36 -3.04
N HIS A 16 -0.66 7.40 -2.25
CA HIS A 16 -0.38 7.37 -0.82
C HIS A 16 1.01 6.77 -0.54
N HIS A 17 1.31 5.63 -1.17
CA HIS A 17 2.62 5.01 -1.04
C HIS A 17 2.85 3.95 -2.12
N VAL A 18 4.12 3.57 -2.25
CA VAL A 18 4.53 2.35 -2.95
C VAL A 18 4.97 1.35 -1.88
N ALA A 19 4.42 0.14 -1.93
CA ALA A 19 4.81 -0.92 -1.01
C ALA A 19 5.79 -1.88 -1.67
N ILE A 20 6.85 -2.21 -0.95
CA ILE A 20 7.91 -3.09 -1.40
C ILE A 20 7.99 -4.28 -0.46
N ALA A 21 7.86 -5.48 -1.02
CA ALA A 21 8.02 -6.72 -0.25
C ALA A 21 9.49 -7.02 -0.04
N VAL A 22 9.86 -7.25 1.21
CA VAL A 22 11.22 -7.58 1.61
C VAL A 22 11.22 -8.83 2.47
N GLN A 23 12.32 -9.57 2.45
CA GLN A 23 12.48 -10.76 3.29
C GLN A 23 12.82 -10.38 4.73
N SER A 24 13.52 -9.27 4.92
CA SER A 24 13.97 -8.81 6.24
C SER A 24 13.95 -7.28 6.28
N LEU A 25 13.14 -6.72 7.19
CA LEU A 25 13.15 -5.28 7.46
C LEU A 25 14.51 -4.84 8.00
N ALA A 26 15.11 -5.64 8.88
CA ALA A 26 16.41 -5.30 9.45
C ALA A 26 17.48 -5.11 8.37
N ALA A 27 17.53 -6.00 7.39
CA ALA A 27 18.49 -5.89 6.28
C ALA A 27 18.15 -4.72 5.34
N ALA A 28 16.86 -4.50 5.06
CA ALA A 28 16.42 -3.43 4.17
C ALA A 28 16.71 -2.04 4.75
N ARG A 29 16.66 -1.86 6.06
CA ARG A 29 16.93 -0.58 6.71
C ARG A 29 18.33 -0.03 6.39
N ALA A 30 19.30 -0.89 6.20
CA ALA A 30 20.64 -0.45 5.81
C ALA A 30 20.65 0.29 4.47
N ILE A 31 19.77 -0.08 3.56
CA ILE A 31 19.64 0.56 2.26
C ILE A 31 18.81 1.84 2.38
N TYR A 32 17.59 1.74 2.90
CA TYR A 32 16.63 2.85 2.85
C TYR A 32 16.93 3.94 3.87
N GLU A 33 17.24 3.58 5.11
CA GLU A 33 17.55 4.58 6.14
C GLU A 33 19.00 5.02 6.08
N THR A 34 19.94 4.08 6.08
CA THR A 34 21.36 4.43 6.21
C THR A 34 21.92 4.97 4.90
N ALA A 35 21.79 4.24 3.80
CA ALA A 35 22.39 4.66 2.53
C ALA A 35 21.58 5.75 1.84
N LEU A 36 20.25 5.63 1.79
CA LEU A 36 19.38 6.60 1.12
C LEU A 36 18.91 7.74 2.03
N GLY A 37 19.12 7.63 3.33
CA GLY A 37 18.79 8.70 4.28
C GLY A 37 17.32 8.94 4.52
N MET A 38 16.46 7.95 4.26
CA MET A 38 15.03 8.08 4.51
C MET A 38 14.72 8.03 6.01
N GLN A 39 13.68 8.74 6.43
CA GLN A 39 13.25 8.75 7.82
C GLN A 39 12.17 7.70 8.03
N ALA A 40 12.34 6.88 9.07
CA ALA A 40 11.45 5.78 9.37
C ALA A 40 10.53 6.08 10.55
N LEU A 41 9.28 5.63 10.45
CA LEU A 41 8.39 5.50 11.59
C LEU A 41 8.67 4.16 12.30
N PRO A 42 8.19 3.99 13.54
CA PRO A 42 8.31 2.70 14.22
C PRO A 42 7.64 1.58 13.43
N ILE A 43 8.23 0.38 13.47
CA ILE A 43 7.66 -0.80 12.83
C ILE A 43 6.31 -1.12 13.47
N GLU A 44 5.32 -1.45 12.64
CA GLU A 44 3.99 -1.83 13.08
C GLU A 44 3.62 -3.19 12.51
N PHE A 45 3.05 -4.06 13.36
CA PHE A 45 2.42 -5.29 12.91
C PHE A 45 0.98 -5.01 12.47
N VAL A 46 0.63 -5.42 11.24
CA VAL A 46 -0.71 -5.27 10.69
C VAL A 46 -1.36 -6.65 10.57
N PRO A 47 -2.27 -7.00 11.52
CA PRO A 47 -2.86 -8.36 11.55
C PRO A 47 -3.67 -8.71 10.32
N SER A 48 -4.35 -7.74 9.72
CA SER A 48 -5.20 -7.99 8.55
C SER A 48 -4.42 -8.53 7.35
N GLN A 49 -3.12 -8.23 7.25
CA GLN A 49 -2.23 -8.70 6.18
C GLN A 49 -1.16 -9.66 6.70
N LYS A 50 -1.06 -9.83 8.01
CA LYS A 50 -0.01 -10.65 8.66
C LYS A 50 1.38 -10.21 8.21
N VAL A 51 1.64 -8.92 8.31
CA VAL A 51 2.91 -8.28 7.92
C VAL A 51 3.41 -7.35 9.01
N ASN A 52 4.74 -7.18 9.04
CA ASN A 52 5.38 -6.08 9.72
C ASN A 52 5.65 -4.99 8.71
N VAL A 53 5.26 -3.76 9.01
CA VAL A 53 5.35 -2.62 8.11
C VAL A 53 6.32 -1.60 8.64
N LEU A 54 7.25 -1.18 7.80
CA LEU A 54 8.14 -0.05 8.06
C LEU A 54 7.79 1.07 7.07
N VAL A 55 7.26 2.16 7.59
CA VAL A 55 6.97 3.36 6.79
C VAL A 55 8.20 4.24 6.76
N LEU A 56 8.60 4.64 5.57
CA LEU A 56 9.76 5.49 5.33
C LEU A 56 9.34 6.70 4.51
N PHE A 57 9.96 7.84 4.80
CA PHE A 57 9.74 9.09 4.07
C PHE A 57 11.03 9.58 3.41
N SER A 58 10.90 9.95 2.15
CA SER A 58 11.87 10.78 1.43
C SER A 58 11.15 12.08 1.11
N ASP A 59 11.50 13.17 1.79
CA ASP A 59 10.69 14.38 1.84
C ASP A 59 9.23 14.01 2.19
N ALA A 60 8.26 14.40 1.37
CA ALA A 60 6.85 14.08 1.57
C ALA A 60 6.42 12.75 0.93
N GLN A 61 7.33 12.07 0.25
CA GLN A 61 7.01 10.81 -0.43
C GLN A 61 7.13 9.64 0.55
N ARG A 62 6.15 8.74 0.50
CA ARG A 62 6.06 7.60 1.40
C ARG A 62 6.38 6.30 0.66
N ILE A 63 7.24 5.49 1.26
CA ILE A 63 7.49 4.09 0.89
C ILE A 63 7.13 3.22 2.07
N GLU A 64 6.52 2.08 1.84
CA GLU A 64 6.25 1.09 2.88
C GLU A 64 6.96 -0.20 2.55
N LEU A 65 7.83 -0.65 3.45
CA LEU A 65 8.44 -1.96 3.34
C LEU A 65 7.58 -2.95 4.12
N VAL A 66 7.23 -4.07 3.48
CA VAL A 66 6.38 -5.09 4.10
C VAL A 66 7.14 -6.40 4.19
N GLU A 67 7.23 -6.92 5.40
CA GLU A 67 7.87 -8.19 5.73
C GLU A 67 6.79 -9.16 6.19
N PRO A 68 6.74 -10.40 5.68
CA PRO A 68 5.71 -11.34 6.13
C PRO A 68 5.96 -11.73 7.59
N ALA A 69 4.88 -11.74 8.37
CA ALA A 69 4.92 -12.11 9.79
C ALA A 69 4.37 -13.52 10.04
N ALA A 70 3.88 -14.20 9.00
CA ALA A 70 3.33 -15.56 9.10
C ALA A 70 3.46 -16.28 7.76
N PRO A 71 3.51 -17.64 7.78
CA PRO A 71 3.62 -18.43 6.55
C PRO A 71 2.45 -18.22 5.56
N ASP A 72 1.28 -17.86 6.07
CA ASP A 72 0.07 -17.64 5.26
C ASP A 72 -0.19 -16.16 4.93
N SER A 73 0.79 -15.28 5.17
CA SER A 73 0.71 -13.90 4.70
C SER A 73 0.70 -13.86 3.17
N PRO A 74 -0.09 -12.96 2.55
CA PRO A 74 -0.02 -12.75 1.09
C PRO A 74 1.39 -12.38 0.62
N VAL A 75 2.17 -11.71 1.46
CA VAL A 75 3.54 -11.33 1.13
C VAL A 75 4.48 -12.53 1.12
N THR A 76 4.24 -13.53 1.97
CA THR A 76 5.00 -14.79 1.95
C THR A 76 4.89 -15.46 0.58
N ASN A 77 3.66 -15.56 0.07
CA ASN A 77 3.40 -16.16 -1.25
C ASN A 77 4.02 -15.33 -2.37
N PHE A 78 3.93 -14.01 -2.29
CA PHE A 78 4.54 -13.12 -3.27
C PHE A 78 6.05 -13.31 -3.34
N LEU A 79 6.73 -13.34 -2.20
CA LEU A 79 8.19 -13.53 -2.13
C LEU A 79 8.60 -14.89 -2.69
N ALA A 80 7.82 -15.93 -2.41
CA ALA A 80 8.09 -17.27 -2.91
C ALA A 80 8.01 -17.34 -4.45
N LYS A 81 7.07 -16.62 -5.04
CA LYS A 81 6.82 -16.64 -6.49
C LYS A 81 7.66 -15.65 -7.27
N ARG A 82 7.93 -14.48 -6.71
CA ARG A 82 8.54 -13.35 -7.44
C ARG A 82 9.84 -12.85 -6.82
N GLY A 83 10.14 -13.22 -5.58
CA GLY A 83 11.23 -12.62 -4.83
C GLY A 83 10.89 -11.21 -4.33
N PRO A 84 11.86 -10.52 -3.70
CA PRO A 84 11.67 -9.14 -3.24
C PRO A 84 11.39 -8.19 -4.40
N GLY A 85 10.55 -7.20 -4.16
CA GLY A 85 10.24 -6.20 -5.18
C GLY A 85 8.98 -5.42 -4.84
N ILE A 86 8.54 -4.58 -5.76
CA ILE A 86 7.33 -3.78 -5.60
C ILE A 86 6.14 -4.73 -5.49
N HIS A 87 5.38 -4.58 -4.40
CA HIS A 87 4.22 -5.42 -4.10
C HIS A 87 2.92 -4.79 -4.55
N HIS A 88 2.72 -3.50 -4.26
CA HIS A 88 1.52 -2.79 -4.67
C HIS A 88 1.71 -1.28 -4.72
N LEU A 89 0.77 -0.62 -5.39
CA LEU A 89 0.59 0.83 -5.35
C LEU A 89 -0.63 1.14 -4.50
N ALA A 90 -0.52 2.14 -3.65
CA ALA A 90 -1.63 2.55 -2.78
C ALA A 90 -2.08 3.96 -3.14
N TRP A 91 -3.38 4.10 -3.35
CA TRP A 91 -4.01 5.37 -3.70
C TRP A 91 -4.79 5.90 -2.50
N ARG A 92 -4.57 7.17 -2.17
CA ARG A 92 -5.38 7.82 -1.14
C ARG A 92 -6.80 8.06 -1.67
N VAL A 93 -7.79 7.77 -0.84
CA VAL A 93 -9.20 8.04 -1.10
C VAL A 93 -9.79 8.77 0.11
N GLU A 94 -10.86 9.53 -0.10
CA GLU A 94 -11.52 10.24 1.01
C GLU A 94 -12.34 9.29 1.89
N ASP A 95 -12.98 8.31 1.27
CA ASP A 95 -13.86 7.35 1.95
C ASP A 95 -13.68 5.98 1.30
N CYS A 96 -13.05 5.07 2.01
CA CYS A 96 -12.70 3.75 1.47
C CYS A 96 -13.94 2.93 1.10
N ALA A 97 -14.99 2.97 1.93
CA ALA A 97 -16.22 2.23 1.63
C ALA A 97 -16.90 2.74 0.36
N LYS A 98 -16.96 4.07 0.19
CA LYS A 98 -17.52 4.67 -1.03
C LYS A 98 -16.66 4.36 -2.25
N ALA A 99 -15.35 4.35 -2.10
CA ALA A 99 -14.44 4.02 -3.18
C ALA A 99 -14.64 2.57 -3.65
N ILE A 100 -14.77 1.63 -2.71
CA ILE A 100 -15.07 0.23 -3.03
C ILE A 100 -16.38 0.14 -3.85
N ALA A 101 -17.44 0.79 -3.38
CA ALA A 101 -18.74 0.76 -4.05
C ALA A 101 -18.65 1.34 -5.47
N ALA A 102 -17.94 2.45 -5.64
CA ALA A 102 -17.77 3.09 -6.93
C ALA A 102 -17.00 2.23 -7.92
N LEU A 103 -15.94 1.58 -7.47
CA LEU A 103 -15.14 0.69 -8.33
C LEU A 103 -15.92 -0.56 -8.73
N LYS A 104 -16.69 -1.14 -7.81
CA LYS A 104 -17.58 -2.26 -8.14
C LYS A 104 -18.60 -1.86 -9.19
N LYS A 105 -19.21 -0.70 -9.05
CA LYS A 105 -20.16 -0.17 -10.02
C LYS A 105 -19.52 0.02 -11.40
N ALA A 106 -18.24 0.39 -11.43
CA ALA A 106 -17.48 0.53 -12.67
C ALA A 106 -17.03 -0.80 -13.28
N GLY A 107 -17.34 -1.93 -12.63
CA GLY A 107 -17.03 -3.27 -13.14
C GLY A 107 -15.70 -3.84 -12.65
N LEU A 108 -15.01 -3.18 -11.72
CA LEU A 108 -13.76 -3.70 -11.18
C LEU A 108 -14.03 -4.73 -10.07
N LYS A 109 -13.16 -5.73 -10.00
CA LYS A 109 -13.23 -6.75 -8.97
C LYS A 109 -12.39 -6.32 -7.77
N LEU A 110 -13.00 -6.29 -6.60
CA LEU A 110 -12.32 -6.01 -5.33
C LEU A 110 -11.93 -7.31 -4.64
N ILE A 111 -10.76 -7.34 -4.02
CA ILE A 111 -10.38 -8.44 -3.13
C ILE A 111 -11.15 -8.30 -1.81
N ASP A 112 -11.29 -7.07 -1.31
CA ASP A 112 -12.01 -6.78 -0.08
C ASP A 112 -13.36 -6.13 -0.38
N ASP A 113 -14.43 -6.65 0.23
CA ASP A 113 -15.78 -6.11 0.08
C ASP A 113 -16.05 -4.93 1.00
N ALA A 114 -15.25 -4.78 2.04
CA ALA A 114 -15.35 -3.71 3.02
C ALA A 114 -13.96 -3.28 3.47
N PRO A 115 -13.82 -2.03 3.97
CA PRO A 115 -12.54 -1.57 4.50
C PRO A 115 -12.08 -2.43 5.68
N LYS A 116 -10.77 -2.62 5.77
CA LYS A 116 -10.12 -3.31 6.88
C LYS A 116 -9.01 -2.46 7.45
N PRO A 117 -8.57 -2.72 8.70
CA PRO A 117 -7.50 -1.92 9.31
C PRO A 117 -6.17 -2.10 8.58
N GLY A 118 -5.52 -0.99 8.27
CA GLY A 118 -4.16 -0.93 7.78
C GLY A 118 -3.21 -0.36 8.82
N SER A 119 -2.00 0.02 8.39
CA SER A 119 -1.01 0.64 9.27
C SER A 119 -1.43 2.05 9.69
N HIS A 120 -1.01 2.47 10.89
CA HIS A 120 -1.17 3.84 11.39
C HIS A 120 -2.61 4.35 11.35
N GLY A 121 -3.57 3.48 11.71
CA GLY A 121 -4.98 3.85 11.80
C GLY A 121 -5.69 4.05 10.48
N THR A 122 -5.11 3.63 9.37
CA THR A 122 -5.75 3.71 8.05
C THR A 122 -6.85 2.68 7.89
N LYS A 123 -7.74 2.94 6.93
CA LYS A 123 -8.72 1.95 6.44
C LYS A 123 -8.36 1.62 5.00
N VAL A 124 -8.22 0.34 4.71
CA VAL A 124 -7.69 -0.10 3.42
C VAL A 124 -8.55 -1.17 2.77
N ALA A 125 -8.43 -1.27 1.45
CA ALA A 125 -9.03 -2.35 0.66
C ALA A 125 -8.19 -2.56 -0.59
N PHE A 126 -8.09 -3.82 -1.03
CA PHE A 126 -7.33 -4.16 -2.24
C PHE A 126 -8.24 -4.38 -3.44
N VAL A 127 -7.80 -3.89 -4.58
CA VAL A 127 -8.43 -4.11 -5.89
C VAL A 127 -7.71 -5.27 -6.56
N HIS A 128 -8.48 -6.22 -7.09
CA HIS A 128 -7.92 -7.42 -7.71
C HIS A 128 -7.06 -7.05 -8.93
N PRO A 129 -5.84 -7.59 -9.05
CA PRO A 129 -4.93 -7.23 -10.15
C PRO A 129 -5.47 -7.57 -11.54
N LYS A 130 -6.40 -8.51 -11.67
CA LYS A 130 -7.07 -8.78 -12.95
C LYS A 130 -7.84 -7.58 -13.49
N SER A 131 -8.31 -6.71 -12.60
CA SER A 131 -9.06 -5.51 -12.99
C SER A 131 -8.18 -4.30 -13.26
N THR A 132 -6.89 -4.39 -12.97
CA THR A 132 -5.93 -3.28 -13.06
C THR A 132 -4.74 -3.57 -13.97
N GLY A 133 -4.86 -4.56 -14.86
CA GLY A 133 -3.78 -4.90 -15.78
C GLY A 133 -2.59 -5.62 -15.14
N GLY A 134 -2.80 -6.27 -14.00
CA GLY A 134 -1.77 -7.06 -13.34
C GLY A 134 -1.08 -6.37 -12.16
N VAL A 135 -1.46 -5.14 -11.84
CA VAL A 135 -0.88 -4.40 -10.71
C VAL A 135 -1.83 -4.47 -9.51
N LEU A 136 -1.36 -5.00 -8.39
CA LEU A 136 -2.12 -4.95 -7.15
C LEU A 136 -2.22 -3.51 -6.68
N MET A 137 -3.42 -3.03 -6.45
CA MET A 137 -3.68 -1.68 -5.98
C MET A 137 -4.41 -1.69 -4.65
N GLU A 138 -4.06 -0.75 -3.79
CA GLU A 138 -4.69 -0.55 -2.49
C GLU A 138 -5.39 0.80 -2.47
N LEU A 139 -6.57 0.83 -1.85
CA LEU A 139 -7.27 2.07 -1.54
C LEU A 139 -7.00 2.38 -0.07
N VAL A 140 -6.58 3.60 0.23
CA VAL A 140 -6.21 3.99 1.59
C VAL A 140 -6.97 5.24 2.00
N GLU A 141 -7.80 5.10 3.04
CA GLU A 141 -8.38 6.22 3.76
C GLU A 141 -7.48 6.50 4.95
N ASP A 142 -6.78 7.62 4.91
CA ASP A 142 -5.78 7.99 5.90
C ASP A 142 -6.28 9.17 6.74
N PRO A 143 -6.53 8.97 8.06
CA PRO A 143 -7.01 10.04 8.92
C PRO A 143 -5.99 11.15 9.15
N HIS A 144 -4.74 10.94 8.79
CA HIS A 144 -3.65 11.90 8.96
C HIS A 144 -3.34 12.70 7.69
N ALA A 145 -4.06 12.43 6.62
CA ALA A 145 -3.82 13.09 5.34
C ALA A 145 -4.61 14.40 5.17
#